data_4fed266c1e27e152d9993feb24c4f28a
#
_entry.id   4fed266c1e27e152d9993feb24c4f28a
#
_cell.length_a   1.000
_cell.length_b   1.000
_cell.length_c   1.000
_cell.angle_alpha   90.00
_cell.angle_beta   90.00
_cell.angle_gamma   90.00
#
_symmetry.space_group_name_H-M   'P 1'
#
loop_
_entity.id
_entity.type
_entity.pdbx_description
1 polymer ?
#
loop_
_entity_poly.entity_id
_entity_poly.type
_entity_poly.pdbx_seq_one_letter_code
_entity_poly.pdbx_strand_id
1 'polypeptide(L)'
;MVNNKHLSASTHSLIAVFTMAAMLVLSSMVAACARMGTPDGGPYDETPPVIVRTSPKFGSANVKSAKKIVIEFDEIVKIDNASEKVVISPPQIEQPNIEADGRKVTVQLKDSLKPD
;
A
#
# COMPACT_ATOMS: atom_id res chain seq x y z
N MET A 1 21.21 -75.09 -2.27
CA MET A 1 20.78 -74.15 -3.31
C MET A 1 19.68 -73.30 -2.75
N VAL A 2 20.01 -72.13 -2.25
CA VAL A 2 19.02 -71.20 -1.68
C VAL A 2 18.32 -70.51 -2.85
N ASN A 3 16.99 -70.54 -2.84
CA ASN A 3 16.13 -70.13 -3.92
C ASN A 3 16.03 -68.60 -3.97
N ASN A 4 16.86 -67.98 -4.82
CA ASN A 4 16.95 -66.50 -4.98
C ASN A 4 15.69 -65.85 -5.54
N LYS A 5 14.69 -66.61 -5.95
CA LYS A 5 13.46 -66.07 -6.55
C LYS A 5 12.51 -65.46 -5.53
N HIS A 6 12.51 -65.92 -4.29
CA HIS A 6 11.66 -65.33 -3.24
C HIS A 6 12.19 -64.05 -2.64
N LEU A 7 13.50 -63.84 -2.65
CA LEU A 7 14.08 -62.56 -2.16
C LEU A 7 13.83 -61.43 -3.13
N SER A 8 13.84 -61.68 -4.43
CA SER A 8 13.61 -60.63 -5.45
C SER A 8 12.20 -60.09 -5.42
N ALA A 9 11.20 -60.95 -5.24
CA ALA A 9 9.79 -60.49 -5.19
C ALA A 9 9.48 -59.63 -3.94
N SER A 10 10.09 -59.94 -2.80
CA SER A 10 9.91 -59.20 -1.57
C SER A 10 10.55 -57.82 -1.63
N THR A 11 11.74 -57.68 -2.23
CA THR A 11 12.40 -56.39 -2.40
C THR A 11 11.70 -55.45 -3.34
N HIS A 12 11.16 -55.94 -4.45
CA HIS A 12 10.37 -55.12 -5.37
C HIS A 12 9.07 -54.64 -4.74
N SER A 13 8.41 -55.49 -3.94
CA SER A 13 7.21 -55.09 -3.20
C SER A 13 7.49 -54.00 -2.16
N LEU A 14 8.60 -54.09 -1.43
CA LEU A 14 9.01 -53.08 -0.45
C LEU A 14 9.35 -51.74 -1.13
N ILE A 15 10.05 -51.78 -2.25
CA ILE A 15 10.37 -50.60 -3.04
C ILE A 15 9.08 -49.93 -3.57
N ALA A 16 8.14 -50.71 -4.07
CA ALA A 16 6.86 -50.17 -4.54
C ALA A 16 6.03 -49.51 -3.44
N VAL A 17 6.01 -50.07 -2.25
CA VAL A 17 5.33 -49.47 -1.10
C VAL A 17 6.04 -48.18 -0.65
N PHE A 18 7.36 -48.16 -0.65
CA PHE A 18 8.13 -46.94 -0.31
C PHE A 18 7.93 -45.81 -1.31
N THR A 19 7.90 -46.13 -2.61
CA THR A 19 7.65 -45.13 -3.66
C THR A 19 6.24 -44.57 -3.60
N MET A 20 5.23 -45.42 -3.36
CA MET A 20 3.85 -44.94 -3.15
C MET A 20 3.71 -44.06 -1.92
N ALA A 21 4.35 -44.41 -0.81
CA ALA A 21 4.33 -43.60 0.41
C ALA A 21 5.01 -42.24 0.17
N ALA A 22 6.15 -42.21 -0.51
CA ALA A 22 6.86 -40.97 -0.86
C ALA A 22 6.01 -40.07 -1.79
N MET A 23 5.31 -40.64 -2.77
CA MET A 23 4.39 -39.88 -3.64
C MET A 23 3.20 -39.28 -2.87
N LEU A 24 2.64 -40.03 -1.91
CA LEU A 24 1.56 -39.55 -1.07
C LEU A 24 2.01 -38.36 -0.18
N VAL A 25 3.20 -38.43 0.39
CA VAL A 25 3.78 -37.33 1.21
C VAL A 25 4.05 -36.11 0.31
N LEU A 26 4.60 -36.31 -0.87
CA LEU A 26 4.89 -35.24 -1.81
C LEU A 26 3.62 -34.56 -2.29
N SER A 27 2.55 -35.29 -2.57
CA SER A 27 1.27 -34.72 -2.98
C SER A 27 0.57 -33.95 -1.86
N SER A 28 0.73 -34.34 -0.61
CA SER A 28 0.19 -33.60 0.53
C SER A 28 0.89 -32.27 0.76
N MET A 29 2.17 -32.15 0.42
CA MET A 29 2.91 -30.88 0.49
C MET A 29 2.46 -29.85 -0.54
N VAL A 30 2.04 -30.31 -1.72
CA VAL A 30 1.54 -29.39 -2.78
C VAL A 30 0.15 -28.84 -2.44
N ALA A 31 -0.66 -29.54 -1.67
CA ALA A 31 -1.97 -29.09 -1.23
C ALA A 31 -1.88 -28.01 -0.12
N ALA A 32 -0.72 -27.80 0.49
CA ALA A 32 -0.44 -26.75 1.46
C ALA A 32 -0.14 -25.40 0.78
N CYS A 33 -0.49 -25.21 -0.50
CA CYS A 33 -0.46 -23.89 -1.12
C CYS A 33 -1.29 -22.93 -0.29
N ALA A 34 -0.60 -22.03 0.37
CA ALA A 34 -1.14 -20.96 1.16
C ALA A 34 -2.31 -20.30 0.41
N ARG A 35 -3.50 -20.36 1.00
CA ARG A 35 -4.56 -19.44 0.64
C ARG A 35 -3.99 -18.06 0.94
N MET A 36 -3.71 -17.29 -0.08
CA MET A 36 -3.64 -15.85 0.06
C MET A 36 -5.02 -15.40 0.54
N GLY A 37 -5.18 -15.32 1.86
CA GLY A 37 -6.31 -14.63 2.44
C GLY A 37 -6.21 -13.21 1.93
N THR A 38 -7.18 -12.79 1.13
CA THR A 38 -7.42 -11.36 0.94
C THR A 38 -7.64 -10.83 2.34
N PRO A 39 -6.82 -9.88 2.85
CA PRO A 39 -7.14 -9.25 4.10
C PRO A 39 -8.52 -8.64 3.94
N ASP A 40 -9.48 -9.14 4.70
CA ASP A 40 -10.78 -8.50 4.82
C ASP A 40 -10.47 -7.12 5.40
N GLY A 41 -10.56 -6.10 4.55
CA GLY A 41 -10.46 -4.72 5.00
C GLY A 41 -11.43 -4.53 6.16
N GLY A 42 -10.98 -3.87 7.22
CA GLY A 42 -11.88 -3.49 8.31
C GLY A 42 -13.09 -2.71 7.77
N PRO A 43 -14.07 -2.42 8.64
CA PRO A 43 -15.23 -1.62 8.23
C PRO A 43 -14.74 -0.33 7.54
N TYR A 44 -15.41 0.02 6.46
CA TYR A 44 -15.13 1.24 5.71
C TYR A 44 -15.19 2.43 6.67
N ASP A 45 -14.09 3.17 6.76
CA ASP A 45 -14.09 4.45 7.45
C ASP A 45 -14.71 5.49 6.51
N GLU A 46 -15.91 5.96 6.86
CA GLU A 46 -16.65 6.98 6.13
C GLU A 46 -16.40 8.39 6.72
N THR A 47 -15.57 8.49 7.75
CA THR A 47 -15.25 9.75 8.41
C THR A 47 -14.36 10.60 7.48
N PRO A 48 -14.71 11.83 7.17
CA PRO A 48 -13.85 12.66 6.35
C PRO A 48 -12.60 13.09 7.12
N PRO A 49 -11.44 13.22 6.45
CA PRO A 49 -10.20 13.67 7.06
C PRO A 49 -10.33 15.06 7.69
N VAL A 50 -9.80 15.21 8.90
CA VAL A 50 -9.83 16.47 9.65
C VAL A 50 -8.46 17.13 9.62
N ILE A 51 -8.44 18.45 9.42
CA ILE A 51 -7.21 19.25 9.45
C ILE A 51 -6.73 19.38 10.90
N VAL A 52 -5.54 18.87 11.18
CA VAL A 52 -4.90 18.97 12.51
C VAL A 52 -4.01 20.21 12.62
N ARG A 53 -3.31 20.54 11.54
CA ARG A 53 -2.35 21.65 11.53
C ARG A 53 -2.20 22.24 10.13
N THR A 54 -1.93 23.54 10.11
CA THR A 54 -1.55 24.24 8.87
C THR A 54 -0.30 25.08 9.07
N SER A 55 0.49 25.23 8.02
CA SER A 55 1.62 26.15 7.98
C SER A 55 1.58 26.89 6.63
N PRO A 56 1.40 28.22 6.59
CA PRO A 56 1.15 29.14 7.69
C PRO A 56 -0.08 28.77 8.52
N LYS A 57 -0.13 29.25 9.78
CA LYS A 57 -1.26 28.96 10.68
C LYS A 57 -2.56 29.51 10.08
N PHE A 58 -3.62 28.74 10.18
CA PHE A 58 -4.94 29.15 9.70
C PHE A 58 -5.34 30.55 10.21
N GLY A 59 -5.84 31.40 9.32
CA GLY A 59 -6.20 32.78 9.66
C GLY A 59 -5.03 33.74 9.83
N SER A 60 -3.79 33.34 9.51
CA SER A 60 -2.64 34.24 9.56
C SER A 60 -2.76 35.32 8.49
N ALA A 61 -2.63 36.59 8.91
CA ALA A 61 -2.54 37.75 8.02
C ALA A 61 -1.08 38.16 7.83
N ASN A 62 -0.82 38.88 6.74
CA ASN A 62 0.52 39.43 6.43
C ASN A 62 1.62 38.35 6.29
N VAL A 63 1.30 37.21 5.74
CA VAL A 63 2.26 36.15 5.49
C VAL A 63 3.12 36.55 4.28
N LYS A 64 4.13 37.37 4.55
CA LYS A 64 5.07 37.84 3.53
C LYS A 64 5.86 36.60 2.98
N SER A 65 5.78 36.39 1.68
CA SER A 65 6.59 35.41 0.95
C SER A 65 6.37 33.94 1.29
N ALA A 66 5.19 33.54 1.79
CA ALA A 66 4.89 32.11 1.91
C ALA A 66 4.72 31.48 0.53
N LYS A 67 5.79 30.85 0.06
CA LYS A 67 5.75 30.03 -1.18
C LYS A 67 5.27 28.61 -0.94
N LYS A 68 5.18 28.19 0.32
CA LYS A 68 4.83 26.82 0.69
C LYS A 68 3.73 26.83 1.75
N ILE A 69 2.66 26.11 1.44
CA ILE A 69 1.55 25.87 2.36
C ILE A 69 1.54 24.38 2.66
N VAL A 70 1.49 24.01 3.93
CA VAL A 70 1.40 22.63 4.38
C VAL A 70 0.14 22.47 5.20
N ILE A 71 -0.66 21.47 4.85
CA ILE A 71 -1.86 21.08 5.57
C ILE A 71 -1.65 19.67 6.08
N GLU A 72 -1.79 19.45 7.37
CA GLU A 72 -1.64 18.15 8.02
C GLU A 72 -3.01 17.66 8.48
N PHE A 73 -3.33 16.42 8.11
CA PHE A 73 -4.58 15.74 8.45
C PHE A 73 -4.35 14.69 9.52
N ASP A 74 -5.41 14.25 10.17
CA ASP A 74 -5.41 13.16 11.16
C ASP A 74 -5.22 11.79 10.53
N GLU A 75 -5.51 11.64 9.24
CA GLU A 75 -5.37 10.39 8.49
C GLU A 75 -4.61 10.59 7.16
N ILE A 76 -4.32 9.47 6.49
CA ILE A 76 -3.63 9.48 5.20
C ILE A 76 -4.60 9.99 4.13
N VAL A 77 -4.20 11.04 3.42
CA VAL A 77 -4.98 11.66 2.36
C VAL A 77 -4.37 11.41 0.99
N LYS A 78 -5.23 11.20 0.02
CA LYS A 78 -4.87 11.10 -1.38
C LYS A 78 -5.65 12.13 -2.17
N ILE A 79 -4.96 12.88 -3.02
CA ILE A 79 -5.60 13.87 -3.87
C ILE A 79 -5.57 13.38 -5.31
N ASP A 80 -6.74 13.13 -5.86
CA ASP A 80 -6.90 12.86 -7.28
C ASP A 80 -7.25 14.17 -7.99
N ASN A 81 -6.56 14.49 -9.08
CA ASN A 81 -6.75 15.70 -9.87
C ASN A 81 -6.65 17.00 -9.07
N ALA A 82 -5.53 17.16 -8.36
CA ALA A 82 -5.29 18.32 -7.49
C ALA A 82 -5.47 19.67 -8.20
N SER A 83 -5.07 19.77 -9.47
CA SER A 83 -5.20 21.00 -10.28
C SER A 83 -6.66 21.43 -10.52
N GLU A 84 -7.60 20.50 -10.50
CA GLU A 84 -9.02 20.79 -10.70
C GLU A 84 -9.76 21.08 -9.39
N LYS A 85 -9.28 20.48 -8.28
CA LYS A 85 -9.97 20.52 -6.99
C LYS A 85 -9.45 21.61 -6.05
N VAL A 86 -8.21 22.07 -6.26
CA VAL A 86 -7.60 23.11 -5.41
C VAL A 86 -7.68 24.45 -6.11
N VAL A 87 -8.42 25.38 -5.49
CA VAL A 87 -8.56 26.75 -5.98
C VAL A 87 -7.72 27.67 -5.11
N ILE A 88 -6.88 28.47 -5.75
CA ILE A 88 -6.02 29.46 -5.08
C ILE A 88 -6.46 30.86 -5.48
N SER A 89 -6.67 31.71 -4.50
CA SER A 89 -7.03 33.11 -4.71
C SER A 89 -6.01 34.02 -4.01
N PRO A 90 -5.46 35.03 -4.67
CA PRO A 90 -5.63 35.39 -6.07
C PRO A 90 -5.06 34.33 -7.02
N PRO A 91 -5.55 34.23 -8.25
CA PRO A 91 -5.09 33.25 -9.22
C PRO A 91 -3.61 33.45 -9.53
N GLN A 92 -2.90 32.32 -9.59
CA GLN A 92 -1.48 32.28 -9.89
C GLN A 92 -1.24 32.31 -11.41
N ILE A 93 -0.16 32.92 -11.85
CA ILE A 93 0.25 32.93 -13.27
C ILE A 93 0.75 31.52 -13.65
N GLU A 94 1.57 30.93 -12.79
CA GLU A 94 2.02 29.55 -12.95
C GLU A 94 1.24 28.62 -12.02
N GLN A 95 0.92 27.44 -12.52
CA GLN A 95 0.22 26.45 -11.71
C GLN A 95 1.10 26.02 -10.52
N PRO A 96 0.53 26.01 -9.30
CA PRO A 96 1.23 25.55 -8.10
C PRO A 96 1.48 24.04 -8.18
N ASN A 97 2.55 23.61 -7.56
CA ASN A 97 2.79 22.19 -7.36
C ASN A 97 2.06 21.72 -6.09
N ILE A 98 1.22 20.69 -6.24
CA ILE A 98 0.43 20.15 -5.13
C ILE A 98 0.77 18.68 -4.98
N GLU A 99 1.29 18.32 -3.81
CA GLU A 99 1.72 16.97 -3.48
C GLU A 99 1.04 16.51 -2.20
N ALA A 100 0.53 15.29 -2.21
CA ALA A 100 0.06 14.60 -1.01
C ALA A 100 1.07 13.53 -0.62
N ASP A 101 1.56 13.58 0.59
CA ASP A 101 2.50 12.62 1.16
C ASP A 101 2.02 12.20 2.55
N GLY A 102 1.49 10.97 2.62
CA GLY A 102 0.91 10.44 3.83
C GLY A 102 -0.25 11.30 4.34
N ARG A 103 -0.07 11.92 5.51
CA ARG A 103 -1.06 12.81 6.13
C ARG A 103 -0.88 14.29 5.80
N LYS A 104 0.05 14.61 4.91
CA LYS A 104 0.38 16.00 4.58
C LYS A 104 0.08 16.31 3.13
N VAL A 105 -0.56 17.44 2.92
CA VAL A 105 -0.72 18.06 1.61
C VAL A 105 0.16 19.30 1.57
N THR A 106 1.03 19.36 0.60
CA THR A 106 1.93 20.49 0.37
C THR A 106 1.51 21.19 -0.90
N VAL A 107 1.24 22.48 -0.80
CA VAL A 107 1.00 23.36 -1.94
C VAL A 107 2.20 24.28 -2.08
N GLN A 108 2.92 24.19 -3.17
CA GLN A 108 4.07 25.02 -3.46
C GLN A 108 3.72 26.03 -4.54
N LEU A 109 3.65 27.29 -4.14
CA LEU A 109 3.39 28.42 -5.05
C LEU A 109 4.66 28.75 -5.82
N LYS A 110 4.55 28.95 -7.10
CA LYS A 110 5.67 29.42 -7.94
C LYS A 110 5.75 30.94 -7.94
N ASP A 111 4.62 31.60 -7.92
CA ASP A 111 4.54 33.04 -7.85
C ASP A 111 4.67 33.55 -6.42
N SER A 112 5.20 34.76 -6.26
CA SER A 112 5.21 35.45 -4.99
C SER A 112 3.83 36.05 -4.74
N LEU A 113 3.32 35.88 -3.51
CA LEU A 113 2.10 36.57 -3.09
C LEU A 113 2.34 38.08 -3.12
N LYS A 114 1.51 38.82 -3.84
CA LYS A 114 1.56 40.28 -3.85
C LYS A 114 0.98 40.79 -2.55
N PRO A 115 1.59 41.82 -1.93
CA PRO A 115 0.94 42.53 -0.82
C PRO A 115 -0.32 43.23 -1.34
N ASP A 116 -1.35 43.22 -0.56
CA ASP A 116 -2.55 44.02 -0.76
C ASP A 116 -2.23 45.51 -0.59
#